data_a589abfc4c543df66bf1a83f8f691bb0
#
_entry.id   a589abfc4c543df66bf1a83f8f691bb0
#
_cell.length_a   1.000
_cell.length_b   1.000
_cell.length_c   1.000
_cell.angle_alpha   90.00
_cell.angle_beta   90.00
_cell.angle_gamma   90.00
#
_symmetry.space_group_name_H-M   'P 1'
#
loop_
_entity.id
_entity.type
_entity.pdbx_description
1 polymer ?
#
loop_
_entity_poly.entity_id
_entity_poly.type
_entity_poly.pdbx_seq_one_letter_code
_entity_poly.pdbx_strand_id
1 'polypeptide(L)'
;MITTREFFEHDAEDIINNIESIYSVQREESNKYLFEPFPSKDELLDKYEAGLDSPYEDLSGIDNLSDEEQSTIITEQKARVSNVYNKIQKEREAFMKTVG
;
A
#
# COMPACT_ATOMS: atom_id res chain seq x y z
N MET A 1 -5.80 -12.24 17.53
CA MET A 1 -7.03 -11.42 17.33
C MET A 1 -6.68 -9.95 17.35
N ILE A 2 -7.09 -9.19 16.35
CA ILE A 2 -6.83 -7.75 16.25
C ILE A 2 -8.13 -6.98 16.09
N THR A 3 -8.11 -5.66 16.34
CA THR A 3 -9.29 -4.83 16.11
C THR A 3 -9.49 -4.61 14.62
N THR A 4 -10.69 -4.20 14.22
CA THR A 4 -11.00 -3.87 12.84
C THR A 4 -10.11 -2.71 12.35
N ARG A 5 -9.91 -1.69 13.19
CA ARG A 5 -9.02 -0.56 12.87
C ARG A 5 -7.59 -1.03 12.62
N GLU A 6 -7.06 -1.88 13.50
CA GLU A 6 -5.71 -2.42 13.34
C GLU A 6 -5.57 -3.21 12.05
N PHE A 7 -6.58 -4.01 11.71
CA PHE A 7 -6.58 -4.77 10.47
C PHE A 7 -6.51 -3.84 9.25
N PHE A 8 -7.31 -2.79 9.22
CA PHE A 8 -7.32 -1.83 8.11
C PHE A 8 -5.97 -1.13 7.97
N GLU A 9 -5.35 -0.77 9.10
CA GLU A 9 -4.05 -0.12 9.13
C GLU A 9 -2.93 -1.07 8.70
N HIS A 10 -2.97 -2.32 9.19
CA HIS A 10 -1.94 -3.32 8.86
C HIS A 10 -1.99 -3.72 7.39
N ASP A 11 -3.18 -3.84 6.80
CA ASP A 11 -3.32 -4.17 5.39
C ASP A 11 -2.73 -3.05 4.50
N ALA A 12 -2.96 -1.79 4.87
CA ALA A 12 -2.35 -0.66 4.18
C ALA A 12 -0.82 -0.68 4.33
N GLU A 13 -0.32 -0.98 5.53
CA GLU A 13 1.11 -1.08 5.79
C GLU A 13 1.77 -2.16 4.94
N ASP A 14 1.12 -3.31 4.79
CA ASP A 14 1.63 -4.42 3.97
C ASP A 14 1.78 -3.98 2.50
N ILE A 15 0.80 -3.23 1.99
CA ILE A 15 0.85 -2.71 0.62
C ILE A 15 1.98 -1.71 0.47
N ILE A 16 2.14 -0.81 1.43
CA ILE A 16 3.22 0.19 1.43
C ILE A 16 4.58 -0.50 1.45
N ASN A 17 4.76 -1.48 2.33
CA ASN A 17 6.01 -2.24 2.42
C ASN A 17 6.31 -2.98 1.12
N ASN A 18 5.29 -3.49 0.45
CA ASN A 18 5.45 -4.19 -0.82
C ASN A 18 5.97 -3.26 -1.91
N ILE A 19 5.40 -2.06 -2.06
CA ILE A 19 5.87 -1.11 -3.09
C ILE A 19 7.25 -0.55 -2.77
N GLU A 20 7.55 -0.32 -1.51
CA GLU A 20 8.89 0.11 -1.09
C GLU A 20 9.92 -0.96 -1.41
N SER A 21 9.59 -2.22 -1.18
CA SER A 21 10.45 -3.36 -1.49
C SER A 21 10.71 -3.49 -3.00
N ILE A 22 9.67 -3.35 -3.82
CA ILE A 22 9.80 -3.40 -5.28
C ILE A 22 10.73 -2.28 -5.76
N TYR A 23 10.54 -1.08 -5.27
CA TYR A 23 11.38 0.05 -5.65
C TYR A 23 12.83 -0.15 -5.20
N SER A 24 13.03 -0.66 -3.98
CA SER A 24 14.35 -0.95 -3.45
C SER A 24 15.13 -1.92 -4.35
N VAL A 25 14.49 -2.99 -4.79
CA VAL A 25 15.10 -3.96 -5.72
C VAL A 25 15.43 -3.31 -7.06
N GLN A 26 14.51 -2.52 -7.62
CA GLN A 26 14.73 -1.81 -8.89
C GLN A 26 15.92 -0.85 -8.79
N ARG A 27 16.07 -0.21 -7.64
CA ARG A 27 17.17 0.74 -7.41
C ARG A 27 18.51 0.04 -7.23
N GLU A 28 18.53 -1.05 -6.46
CA GLU A 28 19.76 -1.81 -6.21
C GLU A 28 20.26 -2.58 -7.43
N GLU A 29 19.33 -3.12 -8.21
CA GLU A 29 19.65 -3.91 -9.41
C GLU A 29 19.12 -3.20 -10.67
N SER A 30 19.45 -1.92 -10.81
CA SER A 30 18.92 -1.05 -11.87
C SER A 30 19.27 -1.53 -13.28
N ASN A 31 20.42 -2.19 -13.46
CA ASN A 31 20.82 -2.74 -14.75
C ASN A 31 19.93 -3.90 -15.21
N LYS A 32 19.14 -4.47 -14.30
CA LYS A 32 18.32 -5.65 -14.57
C LYS A 32 16.82 -5.38 -14.41
N TYR A 33 16.41 -4.63 -13.38
CA TYR A 33 15.01 -4.50 -12.99
C TYR A 33 14.43 -3.09 -13.07
N LEU A 34 15.24 -2.08 -13.39
CA LEU A 34 14.78 -0.69 -13.37
C LEU A 34 13.57 -0.44 -14.27
N PHE A 35 13.53 -1.08 -15.43
CA PHE A 35 12.45 -0.91 -16.41
C PHE A 35 11.37 -1.97 -16.32
N GLU A 36 11.40 -2.83 -15.30
CA GLU A 36 10.32 -3.76 -15.04
C GLU A 36 9.04 -3.00 -14.68
N PRO A 37 7.86 -3.54 -15.01
CA PRO A 37 6.60 -2.87 -14.68
C PRO A 37 6.49 -2.57 -13.19
N PHE A 38 6.08 -1.34 -12.87
CA PHE A 38 5.80 -0.93 -11.51
C PHE A 38 4.28 -0.90 -11.35
N PRO A 39 3.73 -1.40 -10.22
CA PRO A 39 2.28 -1.43 -10.04
C PRO A 39 1.67 -0.04 -10.17
N SER A 40 0.46 0.07 -10.73
CA SER A 40 -0.25 1.33 -10.79
C SER A 40 -0.88 1.65 -9.43
N LYS A 41 -1.15 2.93 -9.19
CA LYS A 41 -1.82 3.34 -7.96
C LYS A 41 -3.19 2.68 -7.83
N ASP A 42 -3.95 2.62 -8.93
CA ASP A 42 -5.30 2.04 -8.92
C ASP A 42 -5.27 0.55 -8.58
N GLU A 43 -4.30 -0.19 -9.12
CA GLU A 43 -4.10 -1.60 -8.78
C GLU A 43 -3.86 -1.79 -7.28
N LEU A 44 -3.04 -0.93 -6.68
CA LEU A 44 -2.72 -1.01 -5.26
C LEU A 44 -3.93 -0.69 -4.39
N LEU A 45 -4.71 0.31 -4.76
CA LEU A 45 -5.92 0.68 -4.02
C LEU A 45 -6.99 -0.40 -4.14
N ASP A 46 -7.15 -1.00 -5.32
CA ASP A 46 -8.07 -2.11 -5.53
C ASP A 46 -7.64 -3.34 -4.71
N LYS A 47 -6.34 -3.62 -4.67
CA LYS A 47 -5.79 -4.71 -3.86
C LYS A 47 -6.05 -4.47 -2.37
N TYR A 48 -5.92 -3.23 -1.92
CA TYR A 48 -6.23 -2.87 -0.53
C TYR A 48 -7.70 -3.17 -0.21
N GLU A 49 -8.63 -2.70 -1.03
CA GLU A 49 -10.05 -2.94 -0.82
C GLU A 49 -10.40 -4.44 -0.86
N ALA A 50 -9.84 -5.17 -1.80
CA ALA A 50 -10.07 -6.61 -1.90
C ALA A 50 -9.57 -7.35 -0.65
N GLY A 51 -8.45 -6.92 -0.10
CA GLY A 51 -7.89 -7.51 1.11
C GLY A 51 -8.77 -7.33 2.33
N LEU A 52 -9.56 -6.25 2.39
CA LEU A 52 -10.46 -6.00 3.52
C LEU A 52 -11.62 -6.98 3.59
N ASP A 53 -12.00 -7.57 2.45
CA ASP A 53 -13.10 -8.53 2.39
C ASP A 53 -12.68 -9.95 2.86
N SER A 54 -11.38 -10.19 2.99
CA SER A 54 -10.85 -11.49 3.39
C SER A 54 -9.81 -11.33 4.49
N PRO A 55 -10.24 -11.09 5.75
CA PRO A 55 -9.31 -10.94 6.85
C PRO A 55 -8.44 -12.19 7.01
N TYR A 56 -7.13 -11.96 7.16
CA TYR A 56 -6.18 -13.04 7.40
C TYR A 56 -6.10 -13.46 8.87
N GLU A 57 -6.81 -12.77 9.73
CA GLU A 57 -6.83 -12.99 11.17
C GLU A 57 -8.22 -12.69 11.71
N ASP A 58 -8.60 -13.32 12.83
CA ASP A 58 -9.88 -13.07 13.46
C ASP A 58 -9.95 -11.64 14.01
N LEU A 59 -10.99 -10.92 13.62
CA LEU A 59 -11.24 -9.57 14.11
C LEU A 59 -12.00 -9.65 15.43
N SER A 60 -11.56 -8.86 16.40
CA SER A 60 -12.15 -8.89 17.74
C SER A 60 -13.51 -8.19 17.83
N GLY A 61 -13.76 -7.23 16.97
CA GLY A 61 -14.97 -6.42 17.04
C GLY A 61 -15.05 -5.53 18.28
N ILE A 62 -13.98 -5.52 19.10
CA ILE A 62 -13.96 -4.78 20.38
C ILE A 62 -14.05 -3.27 20.17
N ASP A 63 -13.58 -2.79 19.03
CA ASP A 63 -13.66 -1.38 18.64
C ASP A 63 -15.05 -0.98 18.15
N ASN A 64 -15.91 -1.94 17.86
CA ASN A 64 -17.33 -1.76 17.53
C ASN A 64 -17.58 -0.60 16.55
N LEU A 65 -16.85 -0.59 15.44
CA LEU A 65 -16.94 0.48 14.45
C LEU A 65 -18.24 0.41 13.63
N SER A 66 -18.89 1.55 13.45
CA SER A 66 -20.01 1.67 12.53
C SER A 66 -19.51 1.61 11.09
N ASP A 67 -20.42 1.41 10.14
CA ASP A 67 -20.09 1.40 8.71
C ASP A 67 -19.47 2.73 8.29
N GLU A 68 -19.96 3.83 8.83
CA GLU A 68 -19.43 5.18 8.57
C GLU A 68 -18.01 5.33 9.10
N GLU A 69 -17.77 4.86 10.33
CA GLU A 69 -16.44 4.91 10.92
C GLU A 69 -15.44 4.05 10.15
N GLN A 70 -15.86 2.86 9.73
CA GLN A 70 -15.04 1.99 8.90
C GLN A 70 -14.69 2.65 7.57
N SER A 71 -15.68 3.27 6.93
CA SER A 71 -15.49 3.98 5.66
C SER A 71 -14.49 5.13 5.80
N THR A 72 -14.54 5.85 6.91
CA THR A 72 -13.60 6.94 7.21
C THR A 72 -12.17 6.41 7.32
N ILE A 73 -11.97 5.31 8.06
CA ILE A 73 -10.67 4.70 8.21
C ILE A 73 -10.13 4.22 6.87
N ILE A 74 -10.96 3.56 6.08
CA ILE A 74 -10.57 3.06 4.75
C ILE A 74 -10.12 4.23 3.87
N THR A 75 -10.86 5.34 3.87
CA THR A 75 -10.50 6.53 3.10
C THR A 75 -9.15 7.09 3.55
N GLU A 76 -8.92 7.17 4.86
CA GLU A 76 -7.65 7.63 5.42
C GLU A 76 -6.48 6.73 5.00
N GLN A 77 -6.68 5.41 5.05
CA GLN A 77 -5.63 4.46 4.68
C GLN A 77 -5.35 4.49 3.17
N LYS A 78 -6.37 4.67 2.34
CA LYS A 78 -6.19 4.86 0.90
C LYS A 78 -5.37 6.11 0.61
N ALA A 79 -5.63 7.21 1.32
CA ALA A 79 -4.86 8.44 1.18
C ALA A 79 -3.40 8.21 1.59
N ARG A 80 -3.17 7.46 2.66
CA ARG A 80 -1.82 7.11 3.11
C ARG A 80 -1.06 6.32 2.04
N VAL A 81 -1.68 5.29 1.48
CA VAL A 81 -1.09 4.49 0.41
C VAL A 81 -0.79 5.37 -0.81
N SER A 82 -1.74 6.23 -1.20
CA SER A 82 -1.56 7.15 -2.34
C SER A 82 -0.40 8.11 -2.13
N ASN A 83 -0.26 8.66 -0.93
CA ASN A 83 0.80 9.62 -0.62
C ASN A 83 2.17 8.96 -0.69
N VAL A 84 2.31 7.76 -0.13
CA VAL A 84 3.56 6.99 -0.19
C VAL A 84 3.87 6.61 -1.64
N TYR A 85 2.88 6.17 -2.39
CA TYR A 85 3.02 5.82 -3.80
C TYR A 85 3.54 7.01 -4.61
N ASN A 86 2.92 8.18 -4.44
CA ASN A 86 3.32 9.39 -5.17
C ASN A 86 4.76 9.79 -4.86
N LYS A 87 5.17 9.65 -3.59
CA LYS A 87 6.54 9.93 -3.17
C LYS A 87 7.53 8.98 -3.85
N ILE A 88 7.23 7.69 -3.83
CA ILE A 88 8.07 6.67 -4.46
C ILE A 88 8.16 6.89 -5.96
N GLN A 89 7.06 7.22 -6.63
CA GLN A 89 7.05 7.51 -8.07
C GLN A 89 7.95 8.68 -8.43
N LYS A 90 7.94 9.74 -7.64
CA LYS A 90 8.82 10.89 -7.86
C LYS A 90 10.29 10.52 -7.71
N GLU A 91 10.61 9.75 -6.68
CA GLU A 91 11.97 9.27 -6.45
C GLU A 91 12.42 8.35 -7.58
N ARG A 92 11.53 7.45 -8.01
CA ARG A 92 11.81 6.51 -9.10
C ARG A 92 12.06 7.25 -10.41
N GLU A 93 11.23 8.22 -10.75
CA GLU A 93 11.40 9.02 -11.97
C GLU A 93 12.73 9.80 -11.97
N ALA A 94 13.06 10.39 -10.83
CA ALA A 94 14.34 11.11 -10.69
C ALA A 94 15.52 10.15 -10.83
N PHE A 95 15.42 8.97 -10.25
CA PHE A 95 16.47 7.94 -10.34
C PHE A 95 16.64 7.46 -11.78
N MET A 96 15.54 7.20 -12.48
CA MET A 96 15.58 6.76 -13.88
C MET A 96 16.26 7.78 -14.80
N LYS A 97 16.09 9.05 -14.50
CA LYS A 97 16.76 10.12 -15.26
C LYS A 97 18.28 10.11 -15.08
N THR A 98 18.76 9.70 -13.90
CA THR A 98 20.20 9.63 -13.64
C THR A 98 20.85 8.39 -14.25
N VAL A 99 20.07 7.32 -14.43
CA VAL A 99 20.57 6.07 -15.00
C VAL A 99 20.44 6.02 -16.52
N GLY A 100 19.40 6.64 -17.03
CA GLY A 100 19.14 6.72 -18.46
C GLY A 100 19.96 7.77 -19.13
#